data_94c8c292b1d3fee974a6b9979770c07e
#
_entry.id   94c8c292b1d3fee974a6b9979770c07e
#
_cell.length_a   1.000
_cell.length_b   1.000
_cell.length_c   1.000
_cell.angle_alpha   90.00
_cell.angle_beta   90.00
_cell.angle_gamma   90.00
#
_symmetry.space_group_name_H-M   'P 1'
#
loop_
_entity.id
_entity.type
_entity.pdbx_description
1 polymer ?
#
loop_
_entity_poly.entity_id
_entity_poly.type
_entity_poly.pdbx_seq_one_letter_code
_entity_poly.pdbx_strand_id
1 'polypeptide(L)'
;MYKKYLLPLLAGALFTTSISPVQATDTGTISFNGKIVADSCNVNVNGAVTNGIVTFRNLTQTSFGEDKKVGDSQPFKITVRNCDTSISFINIKFSGDRIAGYDDEVLGTTGVANNVGIRMYPEYSSNTFIKFDGTEPPSAAKQNVQGMDVVFNYTAEVIQVGADLPTAGDYSAQATYTLVYR
;
A
#
# COMPACT_ATOMS: atom_id res chain seq x y z
N MET A 1 -47.09 -72.13 82.16
CA MET A 1 -46.00 -71.16 82.29
C MET A 1 -45.45 -70.87 80.92
N TYR A 2 -45.94 -69.83 80.24
CA TYR A 2 -45.48 -69.46 78.89
C TYR A 2 -44.72 -68.13 78.96
N LYS A 3 -43.50 -68.19 78.56
CA LYS A 3 -42.60 -67.03 78.52
C LYS A 3 -42.65 -66.44 77.10
N LYS A 4 -43.25 -65.24 76.93
CA LYS A 4 -43.34 -64.54 75.71
C LYS A 4 -42.04 -63.78 75.49
N TYR A 5 -41.39 -64.03 74.36
CA TYR A 5 -40.27 -63.25 73.85
C TYR A 5 -40.78 -62.22 72.91
N LEU A 6 -40.57 -60.95 73.26
CA LEU A 6 -40.79 -59.83 72.32
C LEU A 6 -39.54 -59.65 71.48
N LEU A 7 -39.68 -59.70 70.19
CA LEU A 7 -38.66 -59.27 69.23
C LEU A 7 -38.86 -57.75 68.96
N PRO A 8 -37.80 -56.94 69.01
CA PRO A 8 -37.89 -55.57 68.50
C PRO A 8 -37.70 -55.53 67.03
N LEU A 9 -38.66 -54.88 66.34
CA LEU A 9 -38.54 -54.56 64.90
C LEU A 9 -37.57 -53.42 64.76
N LEU A 10 -36.40 -53.66 64.11
CA LEU A 10 -35.50 -52.60 63.66
C LEU A 10 -36.05 -52.02 62.35
N ALA A 11 -36.61 -50.81 62.41
CA ALA A 11 -36.97 -50.07 61.21
C ALA A 11 -35.72 -49.42 60.62
N GLY A 12 -35.19 -50.04 59.55
CA GLY A 12 -34.09 -49.45 58.74
C GLY A 12 -34.60 -48.31 57.88
N ALA A 13 -34.25 -47.08 58.20
CA ALA A 13 -34.50 -45.91 57.35
C ALA A 13 -33.51 -45.92 56.19
N LEU A 14 -33.98 -46.28 55.00
CA LEU A 14 -33.24 -46.12 53.72
C LEU A 14 -33.22 -44.63 53.35
N PHE A 15 -32.09 -43.99 53.58
CA PHE A 15 -31.81 -42.67 53.04
C PHE A 15 -31.46 -42.83 51.54
N THR A 16 -32.40 -42.55 50.64
CA THR A 16 -32.15 -42.40 49.21
C THR A 16 -31.57 -40.99 48.99
N THR A 17 -30.26 -40.94 48.81
CA THR A 17 -29.57 -39.73 48.34
C THR A 17 -29.86 -39.56 46.85
N SER A 18 -30.74 -38.65 46.52
CA SER A 18 -30.98 -38.22 45.15
C SER A 18 -29.76 -37.45 44.65
N ILE A 19 -28.91 -38.08 43.82
CA ILE A 19 -27.82 -37.43 43.10
C ILE A 19 -28.47 -36.67 41.93
N SER A 20 -28.65 -35.34 42.09
CA SER A 20 -29.02 -34.49 40.95
C SER A 20 -27.84 -34.40 40.01
N PRO A 21 -28.03 -34.71 38.72
CA PRO A 21 -26.98 -34.49 37.73
C PRO A 21 -26.70 -32.99 37.65
N VAL A 22 -25.50 -32.57 38.01
CA VAL A 22 -25.02 -31.21 37.72
C VAL A 22 -24.74 -31.15 36.21
N GLN A 23 -25.63 -30.52 35.48
CA GLN A 23 -25.34 -30.16 34.09
C GLN A 23 -24.37 -29.01 34.08
N ALA A 24 -23.11 -29.30 33.76
CA ALA A 24 -22.16 -28.26 33.41
C ALA A 24 -22.53 -27.72 32.03
N THR A 25 -22.97 -26.48 31.98
CA THR A 25 -23.17 -25.74 30.71
C THR A 25 -21.89 -25.00 30.41
N ASP A 26 -21.09 -25.53 29.48
CA ASP A 26 -19.94 -24.81 28.96
C ASP A 26 -20.45 -23.73 28.00
N THR A 27 -20.25 -22.47 28.34
CA THR A 27 -20.58 -21.32 27.49
C THR A 27 -19.30 -20.63 27.08
N GLY A 28 -19.17 -20.30 25.81
CA GLY A 28 -18.04 -19.57 25.25
C GLY A 28 -18.53 -18.43 24.37
N THR A 29 -17.70 -17.43 24.19
CA THR A 29 -17.96 -16.29 23.29
C THR A 29 -17.14 -16.45 22.03
N ILE A 30 -17.79 -16.36 20.86
CA ILE A 30 -17.13 -16.30 19.57
C ILE A 30 -17.23 -14.84 19.09
N SER A 31 -16.09 -14.21 18.89
CA SER A 31 -16.02 -12.84 18.38
C SER A 31 -15.78 -12.86 16.87
N PHE A 32 -16.67 -12.21 16.13
CA PHE A 32 -16.54 -12.00 14.68
C PHE A 32 -16.09 -10.58 14.44
N ASN A 33 -14.88 -10.40 13.90
CA ASN A 33 -14.34 -9.10 13.55
C ASN A 33 -14.11 -9.07 12.03
N GLY A 34 -14.62 -8.04 11.39
CA GLY A 34 -14.44 -7.80 9.95
C GLY A 34 -14.33 -6.31 9.69
N LYS A 35 -13.70 -5.97 8.60
CA LYS A 35 -13.65 -4.60 8.09
C LYS A 35 -14.27 -4.60 6.69
N ILE A 36 -15.29 -3.79 6.51
CA ILE A 36 -15.79 -3.44 5.18
C ILE A 36 -15.00 -2.23 4.73
N VAL A 37 -14.29 -2.36 3.61
CA VAL A 37 -13.61 -1.25 2.97
C VAL A 37 -14.47 -0.79 1.79
N ALA A 38 -14.44 0.50 1.50
CA ALA A 38 -15.06 1.04 0.30
C ALA A 38 -14.43 0.39 -0.92
N ASP A 39 -15.20 0.23 -1.99
CA ASP A 39 -14.69 -0.25 -3.26
C ASP A 39 -13.50 0.62 -3.69
N SER A 40 -12.40 -0.04 -4.06
CA SER A 40 -11.21 0.65 -4.52
C SER A 40 -11.50 1.33 -5.86
N CYS A 41 -10.96 2.54 -6.05
CA CYS A 41 -11.04 3.21 -7.34
C CYS A 41 -10.38 2.40 -8.46
N ASN A 42 -10.83 2.60 -9.68
CA ASN A 42 -10.16 2.07 -10.87
C ASN A 42 -8.98 2.98 -11.22
N VAL A 43 -7.80 2.41 -11.38
CA VAL A 43 -6.58 3.15 -11.72
C VAL A 43 -6.16 2.88 -13.15
N ASN A 44 -5.74 3.93 -13.83
CA ASN A 44 -5.16 3.89 -15.16
C ASN A 44 -3.87 4.71 -15.17
N VAL A 45 -2.77 4.10 -15.57
CA VAL A 45 -1.47 4.76 -15.68
C VAL A 45 -1.12 4.87 -17.16
N ASN A 46 -1.07 6.10 -17.67
CA ASN A 46 -0.70 6.42 -19.05
C ASN A 46 -1.49 5.63 -20.12
N GLY A 47 -2.76 5.34 -19.86
CA GLY A 47 -3.63 4.57 -20.76
C GLY A 47 -3.70 3.07 -20.48
N ALA A 48 -2.80 2.51 -19.68
CA ALA A 48 -2.80 1.10 -19.28
C ALA A 48 -3.45 0.91 -17.89
N VAL A 49 -4.07 -0.24 -17.68
CA VAL A 49 -4.70 -0.58 -16.39
C VAL A 49 -3.61 -0.92 -15.38
N THR A 50 -3.59 -0.22 -14.26
CA THR A 50 -2.75 -0.46 -13.07
C THR A 50 -1.25 -0.22 -13.27
N ASN A 51 -0.64 -0.76 -14.33
CA ASN A 51 0.79 -0.62 -14.61
C ASN A 51 1.00 0.22 -15.86
N GLY A 52 1.85 1.22 -15.79
CA GLY A 52 2.19 2.09 -16.91
C GLY A 52 3.66 2.01 -17.26
N ILE A 53 3.96 2.39 -18.50
CA ILE A 53 5.33 2.53 -19.00
C ILE A 53 5.54 3.98 -19.41
N VAL A 54 6.67 4.54 -19.01
CA VAL A 54 7.19 5.81 -19.52
C VAL A 54 8.45 5.49 -20.32
N THR A 55 8.44 5.85 -21.59
CA THR A 55 9.56 5.57 -22.51
C THR A 55 10.28 6.87 -22.83
N PHE A 56 11.56 6.93 -22.52
CA PHE A 56 12.44 8.02 -22.89
C PHE A 56 12.97 7.84 -24.30
N ARG A 57 13.37 8.92 -24.92
CA ARG A 57 14.02 8.89 -26.24
C ARG A 57 15.42 8.27 -26.12
N ASN A 58 15.95 7.79 -27.24
CA ASN A 58 17.34 7.40 -27.29
C ASN A 58 18.24 8.63 -27.10
N LEU A 59 19.18 8.52 -26.18
CA LEU A 59 20.08 9.59 -25.79
C LEU A 59 21.52 9.26 -26.15
N THR A 60 22.30 10.30 -26.33
CA THR A 60 23.74 10.19 -26.45
C THR A 60 24.39 10.67 -25.16
N GLN A 61 25.64 10.26 -24.91
CA GLN A 61 26.39 10.75 -23.73
C GLN A 61 26.52 12.27 -23.71
N THR A 62 26.54 12.92 -24.88
CA THR A 62 26.60 14.39 -25.02
C THR A 62 25.32 15.09 -24.58
N SER A 63 24.23 14.38 -24.34
CA SER A 63 23.01 14.94 -23.73
C SER A 63 23.20 15.27 -22.25
N PHE A 64 24.26 14.79 -21.65
CA PHE A 64 24.64 14.95 -20.26
C PHE A 64 25.90 15.82 -20.14
N GLY A 65 26.45 16.01 -18.97
CA GLY A 65 27.67 16.78 -18.79
C GLY A 65 27.97 17.16 -17.36
N GLU A 66 26.99 17.10 -16.48
CA GLU A 66 27.12 17.43 -15.05
C GLU A 66 26.11 16.65 -14.23
N ASP A 67 26.34 16.54 -12.93
CA ASP A 67 25.38 15.89 -12.00
C ASP A 67 24.00 16.56 -12.09
N LYS A 68 22.97 15.72 -12.06
CA LYS A 68 21.54 16.10 -12.21
C LYS A 68 21.17 16.72 -13.56
N LYS A 69 22.07 16.73 -14.54
CA LYS A 69 21.75 17.17 -15.88
C LYS A 69 20.66 16.28 -16.49
N VAL A 70 19.60 16.92 -16.97
CA VAL A 70 18.48 16.24 -17.61
C VAL A 70 18.85 15.88 -19.04
N GLY A 71 18.74 14.59 -19.38
CA GLY A 71 18.91 14.10 -20.74
C GLY A 71 17.60 14.11 -21.54
N ASP A 72 16.50 13.71 -20.91
CA ASP A 72 15.16 13.72 -21.52
C ASP A 72 14.08 13.85 -20.44
N SER A 73 12.91 14.35 -20.85
CA SER A 73 11.75 14.50 -19.98
C SER A 73 10.50 13.96 -20.68
N GLN A 74 9.69 13.17 -19.98
CA GLN A 74 8.48 12.58 -20.52
C GLN A 74 7.30 12.78 -19.56
N PRO A 75 6.21 13.38 -20.02
CA PRO A 75 4.99 13.51 -19.24
C PRO A 75 4.26 12.17 -19.16
N PHE A 76 3.62 11.93 -18.01
CA PHE A 76 2.70 10.81 -17.83
C PHE A 76 1.60 11.18 -16.83
N LYS A 77 0.54 10.39 -16.81
CA LYS A 77 -0.57 10.63 -15.90
C LYS A 77 -1.05 9.36 -15.22
N ILE A 78 -1.54 9.53 -14.00
CA ILE A 78 -2.29 8.52 -13.26
C ILE A 78 -3.71 9.03 -13.12
N THR A 79 -4.67 8.30 -13.69
CA THR A 79 -6.09 8.63 -13.63
C THR A 79 -6.80 7.66 -12.72
N VAL A 80 -7.58 8.19 -11.79
CA VAL A 80 -8.33 7.44 -10.79
C VAL A 80 -9.81 7.69 -11.03
N ARG A 81 -10.60 6.61 -11.19
CA ARG A 81 -12.00 6.66 -11.62
C ARG A 81 -12.88 5.82 -10.72
N ASN A 82 -14.18 6.07 -10.81
CA ASN A 82 -15.21 5.26 -10.12
C ASN A 82 -14.93 5.06 -8.64
N CYS A 83 -14.45 6.11 -7.99
CA CYS A 83 -14.20 6.08 -6.56
C CYS A 83 -15.51 6.14 -5.78
N ASP A 84 -15.51 5.50 -4.60
CA ASP A 84 -16.61 5.65 -3.66
C ASP A 84 -16.80 7.13 -3.28
N THR A 85 -18.04 7.52 -3.13
CA THR A 85 -18.41 8.92 -2.81
C THR A 85 -18.07 9.34 -1.39
N SER A 86 -17.78 8.39 -0.52
CA SER A 86 -17.27 8.65 0.84
C SER A 86 -15.81 9.10 0.87
N ILE A 87 -15.06 8.88 -0.22
CA ILE A 87 -13.67 9.33 -0.37
C ILE A 87 -13.68 10.80 -0.75
N SER A 88 -13.21 11.67 0.15
CA SER A 88 -13.16 13.11 -0.12
C SER A 88 -11.89 13.53 -0.88
N PHE A 89 -10.76 12.91 -0.55
CA PHE A 89 -9.47 13.24 -1.17
C PHE A 89 -8.68 11.98 -1.52
N ILE A 90 -7.91 12.10 -2.57
CA ILE A 90 -7.00 11.05 -3.05
C ILE A 90 -5.61 11.66 -3.16
N ASN A 91 -4.61 10.95 -2.64
CA ASN A 91 -3.21 11.28 -2.83
C ASN A 91 -2.45 10.07 -3.35
N ILE A 92 -1.24 10.30 -3.86
CA ILE A 92 -0.36 9.24 -4.35
C ILE A 92 1.00 9.39 -3.71
N LYS A 93 1.50 8.30 -3.15
CA LYS A 93 2.88 8.18 -2.68
C LYS A 93 3.64 7.18 -3.53
N PHE A 94 4.94 7.36 -3.62
CA PHE A 94 5.81 6.53 -4.44
C PHE A 94 6.92 5.89 -3.60
N SER A 95 7.32 4.69 -4.00
CA SER A 95 8.46 3.99 -3.41
C SER A 95 9.26 3.27 -4.50
N GLY A 96 10.56 3.07 -4.27
CA GLY A 96 11.44 2.37 -5.20
C GLY A 96 12.89 2.37 -4.70
N ASP A 97 13.77 1.76 -5.47
CA ASP A 97 15.19 1.79 -5.19
C ASP A 97 15.74 3.20 -5.40
N ARG A 98 16.36 3.77 -4.36
CA ARG A 98 16.79 5.15 -4.34
C ARG A 98 18.31 5.26 -4.39
N ILE A 99 18.81 6.27 -5.06
CA ILE A 99 20.23 6.57 -5.06
C ILE A 99 20.57 7.40 -3.83
N ALA A 100 21.54 6.95 -3.04
CA ALA A 100 21.98 7.66 -1.86
C ALA A 100 22.57 9.04 -2.23
N GLY A 101 22.32 10.06 -1.39
CA GLY A 101 22.81 11.42 -1.60
C GLY A 101 21.93 12.32 -2.48
N TYR A 102 20.73 11.85 -2.85
CA TYR A 102 19.77 12.60 -3.68
C TYR A 102 18.42 12.82 -2.98
N ASP A 103 18.41 12.97 -1.66
CA ASP A 103 17.24 13.32 -0.83
C ASP A 103 15.99 12.43 -1.08
N ASP A 104 16.24 11.15 -1.46
CA ASP A 104 15.20 10.18 -1.84
C ASP A 104 14.41 10.52 -3.13
N GLU A 105 14.86 11.50 -3.90
CA GLU A 105 14.18 12.02 -5.09
C GLU A 105 14.61 11.36 -6.40
N VAL A 106 15.64 10.49 -6.35
CA VAL A 106 16.18 9.84 -7.54
C VAL A 106 16.11 8.32 -7.40
N LEU A 107 15.41 7.68 -8.34
CA LEU A 107 15.41 6.23 -8.50
C LEU A 107 16.70 5.76 -9.15
N GLY A 108 17.26 4.69 -8.61
CA GLY A 108 18.31 3.92 -9.24
C GLY A 108 17.80 3.19 -10.48
N THR A 109 18.71 2.99 -11.39
CA THR A 109 18.47 2.22 -12.61
C THR A 109 19.20 0.89 -12.58
N THR A 110 18.63 -0.08 -13.28
CA THR A 110 19.25 -1.38 -13.60
C THR A 110 19.52 -1.43 -15.09
N GLY A 111 20.48 -2.24 -15.52
CA GLY A 111 20.86 -2.37 -16.92
C GLY A 111 22.36 -2.21 -17.10
N VAL A 112 22.80 -1.95 -18.34
CA VAL A 112 24.21 -1.80 -18.70
C VAL A 112 24.69 -0.36 -18.52
N ALA A 113 23.82 0.62 -18.74
CA ALA A 113 24.15 2.02 -18.54
C ALA A 113 24.33 2.33 -17.03
N ASN A 114 25.45 3.01 -16.72
CA ASN A 114 25.74 3.49 -15.37
C ASN A 114 25.62 5.01 -15.34
N ASN A 115 25.62 5.58 -14.13
CA ASN A 115 25.52 7.01 -13.88
C ASN A 115 24.23 7.64 -14.43
N VAL A 116 23.13 6.87 -14.39
CA VAL A 116 21.78 7.28 -14.80
C VAL A 116 20.82 7.10 -13.65
N GLY A 117 19.93 8.05 -13.46
CA GLY A 117 18.85 7.99 -12.49
C GLY A 117 17.56 8.56 -13.06
N ILE A 118 16.44 8.25 -12.43
CA ILE A 118 15.13 8.79 -12.78
C ILE A 118 14.60 9.63 -11.64
N ARG A 119 14.16 10.85 -11.92
CA ARG A 119 13.40 11.68 -10.98
C ARG A 119 12.07 12.09 -11.58
N MET A 120 11.14 12.50 -10.73
CA MET A 120 9.81 12.93 -11.15
C MET A 120 9.40 14.19 -10.40
N TYR A 121 8.55 14.99 -11.04
CA TYR A 121 7.86 16.10 -10.40
C TYR A 121 6.40 16.17 -10.85
N PRO A 122 5.50 16.71 -9.99
CA PRO A 122 4.11 16.91 -10.36
C PRO A 122 3.95 18.15 -11.25
N GLU A 123 2.92 18.15 -12.10
CA GLU A 123 2.64 19.25 -13.02
C GLU A 123 2.54 20.63 -12.34
N TYR A 124 2.03 20.67 -11.10
CA TYR A 124 1.87 21.93 -10.38
C TYR A 124 3.18 22.56 -9.88
N SER A 125 4.29 21.84 -9.91
CA SER A 125 5.59 22.35 -9.46
C SER A 125 6.76 21.57 -10.06
N SER A 126 7.50 22.18 -10.96
CA SER A 126 8.71 21.60 -11.54
C SER A 126 9.93 21.64 -10.59
N ASN A 127 9.80 22.32 -9.45
CA ASN A 127 10.88 22.46 -8.46
C ASN A 127 10.67 21.59 -7.21
N THR A 128 9.58 20.81 -7.17
CA THR A 128 9.28 19.90 -6.06
C THR A 128 9.32 18.48 -6.57
N PHE A 129 10.42 17.80 -6.33
CA PHE A 129 10.57 16.41 -6.78
C PHE A 129 9.81 15.46 -5.87
N ILE A 130 9.35 14.37 -6.47
CA ILE A 130 8.69 13.28 -5.77
C ILE A 130 9.75 12.45 -5.04
N LYS A 131 9.47 12.14 -3.77
CA LYS A 131 10.30 11.21 -2.99
C LYS A 131 9.83 9.77 -3.23
N PHE A 132 10.80 8.87 -3.34
CA PHE A 132 10.55 7.44 -3.52
C PHE A 132 10.72 6.64 -2.23
N ASP A 133 10.58 7.27 -1.09
CA ASP A 133 10.69 6.69 0.24
C ASP A 133 9.36 6.16 0.82
N GLY A 134 8.26 6.29 0.06
CA GLY A 134 6.93 5.94 0.49
C GLY A 134 6.23 6.99 1.34
N THR A 135 6.83 8.17 1.53
CA THR A 135 6.17 9.29 2.19
C THR A 135 5.16 9.95 1.25
N GLU A 136 4.10 10.47 1.84
CA GLU A 136 3.04 11.12 1.10
C GLU A 136 3.38 12.60 0.86
N PRO A 137 3.40 13.08 -0.40
CA PRO A 137 3.63 14.48 -0.68
C PRO A 137 2.42 15.33 -0.24
N PRO A 138 2.63 16.35 0.62
CA PRO A 138 1.52 17.08 1.25
C PRO A 138 0.64 17.87 0.28
N SER A 139 1.18 18.27 -0.86
CA SER A 139 0.50 19.14 -1.82
C SER A 139 -0.04 18.41 -3.06
N ALA A 140 0.10 17.08 -3.15
CA ALA A 140 -0.33 16.32 -4.32
C ALA A 140 -1.77 15.81 -4.24
N ALA A 141 -2.46 15.99 -3.11
CA ALA A 141 -3.84 15.51 -2.93
C ALA A 141 -4.81 16.17 -3.91
N LYS A 142 -5.71 15.38 -4.45
CA LYS A 142 -6.78 15.81 -5.36
C LYS A 142 -8.14 15.55 -4.73
N GLN A 143 -9.06 16.46 -4.93
CA GLN A 143 -10.43 16.28 -4.51
C GLN A 143 -11.13 15.22 -5.37
N ASN A 144 -11.82 14.28 -4.73
CA ASN A 144 -12.72 13.36 -5.42
C ASN A 144 -14.04 14.09 -5.71
N VAL A 145 -14.33 14.30 -6.97
CA VAL A 145 -15.60 14.84 -7.42
C VAL A 145 -16.41 13.71 -8.03
N GLN A 146 -17.57 13.43 -7.46
CA GLN A 146 -18.44 12.33 -7.87
C GLN A 146 -18.68 12.32 -9.39
N GLY A 147 -18.40 11.19 -10.02
CA GLY A 147 -18.59 10.97 -11.45
C GLY A 147 -17.54 11.61 -12.35
N MET A 148 -16.48 12.20 -11.77
CA MET A 148 -15.35 12.77 -12.50
C MET A 148 -14.08 11.99 -12.26
N ASP A 149 -13.21 11.97 -13.27
CA ASP A 149 -11.88 11.40 -13.15
C ASP A 149 -10.99 12.31 -12.29
N VAL A 150 -10.25 11.70 -11.36
CA VAL A 150 -9.17 12.39 -10.62
C VAL A 150 -7.87 12.12 -11.35
N VAL A 151 -7.25 13.17 -11.89
CA VAL A 151 -6.05 13.04 -12.72
C VAL A 151 -4.86 13.66 -12.03
N PHE A 152 -3.80 12.87 -11.90
CA PHE A 152 -2.49 13.28 -11.43
C PHE A 152 -1.53 13.30 -12.61
N ASN A 153 -1.03 14.47 -12.97
CA ASN A 153 -0.05 14.65 -14.04
C ASN A 153 1.34 14.79 -13.44
N TYR A 154 2.28 14.08 -14.04
CA TYR A 154 3.68 14.08 -13.65
C TYR A 154 4.57 14.20 -14.87
N THR A 155 5.79 14.65 -14.64
CA THR A 155 6.89 14.55 -15.60
C THR A 155 8.00 13.69 -14.99
N ALA A 156 8.43 12.68 -15.72
CA ALA A 156 9.61 11.89 -15.40
C ALA A 156 10.81 12.40 -16.20
N GLU A 157 11.95 12.48 -15.55
CA GLU A 157 13.22 12.90 -16.15
C GLU A 157 14.27 11.83 -15.99
N VAL A 158 15.03 11.57 -17.05
CA VAL A 158 16.27 10.84 -16.95
C VAL A 158 17.41 11.82 -16.74
N ILE A 159 18.21 11.58 -15.71
CA ILE A 159 19.29 12.48 -15.29
C ILE A 159 20.64 11.76 -15.18
N GLN A 160 21.71 12.53 -15.31
CA GLN A 160 23.05 12.08 -14.91
C GLN A 160 23.11 12.00 -13.37
N VAL A 161 23.79 10.97 -12.89
CA VAL A 161 24.07 10.76 -11.47
C VAL A 161 25.57 10.77 -11.24
N GLY A 162 26.01 11.73 -10.46
CA GLY A 162 27.44 11.93 -10.17
C GLY A 162 28.18 12.72 -11.25
N ALA A 163 29.50 12.81 -11.08
CA ALA A 163 30.36 13.63 -11.93
C ALA A 163 30.68 12.98 -13.29
N ASP A 164 30.64 11.63 -13.36
CA ASP A 164 30.99 10.89 -14.56
C ASP A 164 29.81 10.81 -15.52
N LEU A 165 30.08 10.92 -16.81
CA LEU A 165 29.06 10.78 -17.85
C LEU A 165 28.40 9.39 -17.81
N PRO A 166 27.11 9.32 -18.16
CA PRO A 166 26.45 8.04 -18.34
C PRO A 166 27.15 7.15 -19.37
N THR A 167 27.28 5.87 -19.07
CA THR A 167 27.81 4.90 -20.05
C THR A 167 26.72 4.49 -21.05
N ALA A 168 27.16 4.10 -22.25
CA ALA A 168 26.23 3.58 -23.26
C ALA A 168 25.65 2.23 -22.82
N GLY A 169 24.37 2.03 -23.05
CA GLY A 169 23.65 0.82 -22.73
C GLY A 169 22.18 1.07 -22.40
N ASP A 170 21.43 -0.01 -22.21
CA ASP A 170 20.05 0.07 -21.78
C ASP A 170 19.99 0.31 -20.27
N TYR A 171 18.96 1.02 -19.84
CA TYR A 171 18.61 1.23 -18.44
C TYR A 171 17.11 1.06 -18.23
N SER A 172 16.72 0.66 -17.04
CA SER A 172 15.35 0.64 -16.58
C SER A 172 15.26 1.01 -15.09
N ALA A 173 14.16 1.61 -14.68
CA ALA A 173 13.84 1.88 -13.30
C ALA A 173 12.40 1.47 -13.02
N GLN A 174 12.10 1.13 -11.78
CA GLN A 174 10.75 0.78 -11.35
C GLN A 174 10.37 1.55 -10.09
N ALA A 175 9.22 2.19 -10.12
CA ALA A 175 8.58 2.78 -8.96
C ALA A 175 7.25 2.09 -8.68
N THR A 176 6.94 1.90 -7.41
CA THR A 176 5.62 1.48 -6.95
C THR A 176 4.86 2.72 -6.48
N TYR A 177 3.67 2.93 -7.00
CA TYR A 177 2.76 3.93 -6.47
C TYR A 177 1.73 3.30 -5.53
N THR A 178 1.28 4.06 -4.54
CA THR A 178 0.21 3.67 -3.62
C THR A 178 -0.79 4.82 -3.49
N LEU A 179 -2.07 4.54 -3.74
CA LEU A 179 -3.13 5.49 -3.51
C LEU A 179 -3.46 5.59 -2.02
N VAL A 180 -3.60 6.80 -1.54
CA VAL A 180 -4.02 7.12 -0.17
C VAL A 180 -5.37 7.82 -0.25
N TYR A 181 -6.37 7.24 0.39
CA TYR A 181 -7.73 7.75 0.40
C TYR A 181 -8.05 8.43 1.74
N ARG A 182 -8.79 9.54 1.67
CA ARG A 182 -9.33 10.26 2.85
C ARG A 182 -10.76 10.68 2.64
#